data_860b8970289cd7c99b70112f1e7d432f
#
_entry.id   860b8970289cd7c99b70112f1e7d432f
#
_cell.length_a   1.000
_cell.length_b   1.000
_cell.length_c   1.000
_cell.angle_alpha   90.00
_cell.angle_beta   90.00
_cell.angle_gamma   90.00
#
_symmetry.space_group_name_H-M   'P 1'
#
loop_
_entity.id
_entity.type
_entity.pdbx_description
1 polymer ?
#
loop_
_entity_poly.entity_id
_entity_poly.type
_entity_poly.pdbx_seq_one_letter_code
_entity_poly.pdbx_strand_id
1 'polypeptide(L)'
;MNTNPPQKPTTPLKPSPTGNLQKNESWLSGNLTYEIANAYAQTQEAYIKYMYKAATGEEMKVDQEMMKSIYAFANSFAETLAPKMAEIIHKYIKNIEITMNPNGLLITSMGPVEGSVSTKTKNFIIK
;
A
#
# COMPACT_ATOMS: atom_id res chain seq x y z
N MET A 1 -17.89 -14.43 4.72
CA MET A 1 -16.52 -13.95 4.68
C MET A 1 -15.78 -14.53 3.51
N ASN A 2 -14.90 -13.74 2.95
CA ASN A 2 -14.12 -14.18 1.80
C ASN A 2 -12.97 -15.05 2.28
N THR A 3 -13.04 -16.34 1.97
CA THR A 3 -12.01 -17.30 2.38
C THR A 3 -11.01 -17.59 1.27
N ASN A 4 -11.06 -16.84 0.19
CA ASN A 4 -10.12 -17.03 -0.92
C ASN A 4 -8.81 -16.32 -0.65
N PRO A 5 -7.72 -16.78 -1.26
CA PRO A 5 -6.45 -16.06 -1.13
C PRO A 5 -6.62 -14.63 -1.63
N PRO A 6 -5.86 -13.70 -1.07
CA PRO A 6 -5.94 -12.32 -1.56
C PRO A 6 -5.60 -12.26 -3.04
N GLN A 7 -6.34 -11.42 -3.75
CA GLN A 7 -6.20 -11.32 -5.19
C GLN A 7 -5.78 -9.94 -5.59
N LYS A 8 -4.83 -9.87 -6.50
CA LYS A 8 -4.49 -8.59 -7.07
C LYS A 8 -5.65 -8.07 -7.89
N PRO A 9 -5.83 -6.76 -7.96
CA PRO A 9 -6.87 -6.21 -8.82
C PRO A 9 -6.67 -6.70 -10.25
N THR A 10 -7.75 -7.16 -10.86
CA THR A 10 -7.66 -7.68 -12.22
C THR A 10 -7.45 -6.55 -13.21
N THR A 11 -7.97 -5.37 -12.88
CA THR A 11 -7.75 -4.21 -13.70
C THR A 11 -6.90 -3.28 -12.87
N PRO A 12 -5.63 -3.14 -13.22
CA PRO A 12 -4.77 -2.33 -12.39
C PRO A 12 -5.28 -0.91 -12.28
N LEU A 13 -5.36 -0.42 -11.07
CA LEU A 13 -5.75 0.94 -10.83
C LEU A 13 -4.50 1.79 -10.97
N LYS A 14 -4.67 2.95 -11.53
CA LYS A 14 -3.54 3.86 -11.72
C LYS A 14 -3.86 5.21 -11.14
N PRO A 15 -2.85 5.94 -10.72
CA PRO A 15 -3.10 7.29 -10.24
C PRO A 15 -3.62 8.16 -11.36
N SER A 16 -4.43 9.12 -10.99
CA SER A 16 -4.95 10.04 -11.98
C SER A 16 -3.84 10.99 -12.41
N PRO A 17 -3.60 11.12 -13.71
CA PRO A 17 -2.56 12.03 -14.16
C PRO A 17 -2.92 13.49 -13.93
N THR A 18 -4.19 13.78 -13.68
CA THR A 18 -4.61 15.15 -13.43
C THR A 18 -4.61 15.47 -11.95
N GLY A 19 -4.24 14.53 -11.11
CA GLY A 19 -4.21 14.80 -9.68
C GLY A 19 -5.54 14.71 -9.00
N ASN A 20 -6.48 14.00 -9.57
CA ASN A 20 -7.78 13.88 -8.93
C ASN A 20 -7.63 13.10 -7.62
N LEU A 21 -7.84 13.77 -6.51
CA LEU A 21 -7.58 13.21 -5.21
C LEU A 21 -8.41 11.98 -4.90
N GLN A 22 -9.67 12.02 -5.26
CA GLN A 22 -10.53 10.88 -4.97
C GLN A 22 -10.14 9.65 -5.77
N LYS A 23 -9.77 9.84 -7.02
CA LYS A 23 -9.33 8.72 -7.82
C LYS A 23 -8.02 8.16 -7.32
N ASN A 24 -7.13 9.04 -6.87
CA ASN A 24 -5.86 8.58 -6.34
C ASN A 24 -6.04 7.83 -5.04
N GLU A 25 -6.96 8.26 -4.20
CA GLU A 25 -7.28 7.53 -2.99
C GLU A 25 -7.86 6.17 -3.31
N SER A 26 -8.72 6.11 -4.31
CA SER A 26 -9.32 4.85 -4.71
C SER A 26 -8.27 3.89 -5.25
N TRP A 27 -7.35 4.40 -6.04
CA TRP A 27 -6.25 3.60 -6.56
C TRP A 27 -5.42 3.04 -5.43
N LEU A 28 -5.07 3.89 -4.46
CA LEU A 28 -4.25 3.46 -3.37
C LEU A 28 -4.98 2.44 -2.49
N SER A 29 -6.25 2.70 -2.20
CA SER A 29 -7.02 1.80 -1.37
C SER A 29 -7.15 0.42 -2.02
N GLY A 30 -7.40 0.39 -3.31
CA GLY A 30 -7.56 -0.88 -4.01
C GLY A 30 -6.30 -1.72 -3.98
N ASN A 31 -5.16 -1.08 -4.17
CA ASN A 31 -3.90 -1.82 -4.12
C ASN A 31 -3.53 -2.20 -2.69
N LEU A 32 -3.81 -1.32 -1.73
CA LEU A 32 -3.51 -1.62 -0.35
C LEU A 32 -4.33 -2.78 0.17
N THR A 33 -5.56 -2.93 -0.30
CA THR A 33 -6.40 -4.04 0.14
C THR A 33 -5.69 -5.37 -0.13
N TYR A 34 -5.15 -5.52 -1.33
CA TYR A 34 -4.42 -6.74 -1.67
C TYR A 34 -3.15 -6.88 -0.84
N GLU A 35 -2.37 -5.81 -0.76
CA GLU A 35 -1.08 -5.88 -0.07
C GLU A 35 -1.25 -6.17 1.42
N ILE A 36 -2.22 -5.54 2.05
CA ILE A 36 -2.47 -5.74 3.47
C ILE A 36 -2.98 -7.16 3.72
N ALA A 37 -3.93 -7.62 2.89
CA ALA A 37 -4.47 -8.96 3.07
C ALA A 37 -3.37 -10.00 2.91
N ASN A 38 -2.53 -9.83 1.91
CA ASN A 38 -1.46 -10.76 1.64
C ASN A 38 -0.44 -10.76 2.79
N ALA A 39 -0.05 -9.58 3.24
CA ALA A 39 0.91 -9.47 4.34
C ALA A 39 0.34 -10.05 5.63
N TYR A 40 -0.93 -9.79 5.89
CA TYR A 40 -1.57 -10.31 7.09
C TYR A 40 -1.61 -11.84 7.05
N ALA A 41 -2.02 -12.41 5.91
CA ALA A 41 -2.13 -13.86 5.81
C ALA A 41 -0.76 -14.53 5.98
N GLN A 42 0.26 -13.98 5.36
CA GLN A 42 1.61 -14.53 5.48
C GLN A 42 2.13 -14.43 6.90
N THR A 43 1.86 -13.31 7.55
CA THR A 43 2.31 -13.11 8.92
C THR A 43 1.60 -14.05 9.88
N GLN A 44 0.29 -14.24 9.69
CA GLN A 44 -0.47 -15.14 10.55
C GLN A 44 -0.02 -16.59 10.39
N GLU A 45 0.21 -16.99 9.16
CA GLU A 45 0.68 -18.35 8.91
C GLU A 45 2.03 -18.58 9.58
N ALA A 46 2.94 -17.64 9.41
CA ALA A 46 4.27 -17.76 10.00
C ALA A 46 4.21 -17.76 11.52
N TYR A 47 3.33 -16.92 12.07
CA TYR A 47 3.19 -16.82 13.51
C TYR A 47 2.64 -18.11 14.11
N ILE A 48 1.63 -18.67 13.48
CA ILE A 48 1.03 -19.92 13.95
C ILE A 48 2.06 -21.04 13.93
N LYS A 49 2.84 -21.14 12.86
CA LYS A 49 3.89 -22.14 12.77
C LYS A 49 4.96 -21.95 13.83
N TYR A 50 5.32 -20.70 14.07
CA TYR A 50 6.32 -20.39 15.07
C TYR A 50 5.85 -20.78 16.47
N MET A 51 4.61 -20.42 16.81
CA MET A 51 4.07 -20.71 18.11
C MET A 51 3.93 -22.22 18.34
N TYR A 52 3.50 -22.94 17.31
CA TYR A 52 3.36 -24.38 17.42
C TYR A 52 4.72 -25.04 17.65
N LYS A 53 5.72 -24.62 16.91
CA LYS A 53 7.04 -25.19 17.06
C LYS A 53 7.63 -24.85 18.43
N ALA A 54 7.38 -23.66 18.91
CA ALA A 54 7.86 -23.27 20.23
C ALA A 54 7.22 -24.11 21.34
N ALA A 55 5.96 -24.48 21.14
CA ALA A 55 5.24 -25.23 22.15
C ALA A 55 5.50 -26.73 22.08
N THR A 56 5.69 -27.27 20.89
CA THR A 56 5.81 -28.72 20.72
C THR A 56 7.15 -29.21 20.21
N GLY A 57 7.96 -28.31 19.69
CA GLY A 57 9.23 -28.71 19.07
C GLY A 57 9.08 -29.27 17.69
N GLU A 58 7.86 -29.33 17.17
CA GLU A 58 7.61 -29.93 15.88
C GLU A 58 7.11 -28.92 14.88
N GLU A 59 7.33 -29.21 13.61
CA GLU A 59 6.85 -28.33 12.56
C GLU A 59 5.35 -28.52 12.38
N MET A 60 4.65 -27.43 12.18
CA MET A 60 3.23 -27.50 11.95
C MET A 60 2.93 -27.35 10.48
N LYS A 61 1.97 -28.14 10.02
CA LYS A 61 1.47 -27.95 8.69
C LYS A 61 0.14 -27.22 8.79
N VAL A 62 0.05 -26.12 8.11
CA VAL A 62 -1.21 -25.36 8.09
C VAL A 62 -2.04 -25.94 6.96
N ASP A 63 -3.15 -26.56 7.31
CA ASP A 63 -3.97 -27.20 6.31
C ASP A 63 -4.89 -26.20 5.63
N GLN A 64 -5.65 -26.69 4.67
CA GLN A 64 -6.48 -25.83 3.85
C GLN A 64 -7.57 -25.13 4.64
N GLU A 65 -8.14 -25.81 5.62
CA GLU A 65 -9.19 -25.20 6.42
C GLU A 65 -8.66 -24.05 7.27
N MET A 66 -7.48 -24.24 7.81
CA MET A 66 -6.84 -23.18 8.57
C MET A 66 -6.53 -22.00 7.68
N MET A 67 -6.06 -22.26 6.46
CA MET A 67 -5.76 -21.18 5.54
C MET A 67 -7.03 -20.43 5.14
N LYS A 68 -8.14 -21.12 5.00
CA LYS A 68 -9.41 -20.45 4.71
C LYS A 68 -9.77 -19.47 5.82
N SER A 69 -9.58 -19.87 7.06
CA SER A 69 -9.84 -18.98 8.18
C SER A 69 -8.90 -17.79 8.17
N ILE A 70 -7.63 -18.04 7.91
CA ILE A 70 -6.65 -16.97 7.84
C ILE A 70 -7.03 -15.98 6.75
N TYR A 71 -7.40 -16.49 5.57
CA TYR A 71 -7.80 -15.60 4.47
C TYR A 71 -9.05 -14.81 4.81
N ALA A 72 -10.01 -15.44 5.49
CA ALA A 72 -11.22 -14.74 5.87
C ALA A 72 -10.91 -13.53 6.74
N PHE A 73 -10.05 -13.73 7.73
CA PHE A 73 -9.67 -12.62 8.58
C PHE A 73 -8.80 -11.61 7.84
N ALA A 74 -7.88 -12.10 7.03
CA ALA A 74 -6.98 -11.21 6.29
C ALA A 74 -7.77 -10.30 5.36
N ASN A 75 -8.72 -10.88 4.63
CA ASN A 75 -9.50 -10.10 3.68
C ASN A 75 -10.38 -9.08 4.40
N SER A 76 -11.02 -9.50 5.49
CA SER A 76 -11.87 -8.58 6.25
C SER A 76 -11.06 -7.44 6.87
N PHE A 77 -9.90 -7.78 7.41
CA PHE A 77 -9.03 -6.79 8.02
C PHE A 77 -8.57 -5.79 6.97
N ALA A 78 -8.18 -6.30 5.81
CA ALA A 78 -7.68 -5.44 4.75
C ALA A 78 -8.77 -4.52 4.20
N GLU A 79 -9.97 -5.06 4.03
CA GLU A 79 -11.08 -4.26 3.52
C GLU A 79 -11.41 -3.11 4.46
N THR A 80 -11.23 -3.33 5.74
CA THR A 80 -11.51 -2.31 6.73
C THR A 80 -10.35 -1.32 6.85
N LEU A 81 -9.13 -1.83 6.82
CA LEU A 81 -7.97 -1.00 7.05
C LEU A 81 -7.49 -0.22 5.83
N ALA A 82 -7.57 -0.82 4.65
CA ALA A 82 -7.01 -0.21 3.46
C ALA A 82 -7.55 1.20 3.17
N PRO A 83 -8.86 1.45 3.25
CA PRO A 83 -9.34 2.80 3.00
C PRO A 83 -8.83 3.80 4.03
N LYS A 84 -8.70 3.35 5.26
CA LYS A 84 -8.20 4.24 6.32
C LYS A 84 -6.73 4.54 6.11
N MET A 85 -5.96 3.55 5.71
CA MET A 85 -4.55 3.77 5.43
C MET A 85 -4.37 4.64 4.20
N ALA A 86 -5.18 4.44 3.17
CA ALA A 86 -5.11 5.28 1.99
C ALA A 86 -5.38 6.74 2.35
N GLU A 87 -6.36 6.96 3.22
CA GLU A 87 -6.69 8.30 3.66
C GLU A 87 -5.52 8.91 4.44
N ILE A 88 -4.92 8.15 5.32
CA ILE A 88 -3.80 8.63 6.12
C ILE A 88 -2.61 8.97 5.22
N ILE A 89 -2.28 8.06 4.32
CA ILE A 89 -1.16 8.25 3.42
C ILE A 89 -1.39 9.48 2.56
N HIS A 90 -2.59 9.60 2.04
CA HIS A 90 -2.93 10.74 1.20
C HIS A 90 -2.82 12.05 1.96
N LYS A 91 -3.24 12.03 3.21
CA LYS A 91 -3.17 13.22 4.06
C LYS A 91 -1.72 13.66 4.24
N TYR A 92 -0.83 12.71 4.48
CA TYR A 92 0.56 13.08 4.68
C TYR A 92 1.22 13.53 3.39
N ILE A 93 0.93 12.88 2.28
CA ILE A 93 1.49 13.29 1.00
C ILE A 93 1.00 14.69 0.65
N LYS A 94 -0.28 14.94 0.90
CA LYS A 94 -0.85 16.23 0.57
C LYS A 94 -0.21 17.34 1.38
N ASN A 95 0.24 17.03 2.58
CA ASN A 95 0.82 18.04 3.45
C ASN A 95 2.32 18.20 3.30
N ILE A 96 2.92 17.37 2.46
CA ILE A 96 4.34 17.53 2.22
C ILE A 96 4.52 18.77 1.37
N GLU A 97 5.34 19.69 1.89
CA GLU A 97 5.56 20.87 1.16
C GLU A 97 6.69 20.70 0.25
N ILE A 98 6.50 20.88 -0.98
CA ILE A 98 7.53 20.78 -1.94
C ILE A 98 7.85 22.19 -2.33
N THR A 99 9.03 22.59 -2.05
CA THR A 99 9.43 23.93 -2.37
C THR A 99 10.06 23.94 -3.73
N MET A 100 9.53 24.72 -4.59
CA MET A 100 10.10 24.83 -5.90
C MET A 100 10.91 26.06 -5.96
N ASN A 101 11.94 25.97 -6.73
CA ASN A 101 12.77 27.10 -6.87
C ASN A 101 12.00 28.17 -7.62
N PRO A 102 12.03 29.36 -7.16
CA PRO A 102 11.30 30.42 -7.84
C PRO A 102 11.71 30.60 -9.29
N ASN A 103 12.85 30.13 -9.62
CA ASN A 103 13.28 30.21 -10.99
C ASN A 103 12.64 29.14 -11.82
N GLY A 104 11.71 28.46 -11.26
CA GLY A 104 11.03 27.45 -12.00
C GLY A 104 11.66 26.13 -11.98
N LEU A 105 12.71 26.02 -11.25
CA LEU A 105 13.30 24.77 -11.25
C LEU A 105 12.79 23.98 -10.18
N LEU A 106 12.83 22.74 -10.33
CA LEU A 106 12.41 21.94 -9.32
C LEU A 106 13.40 21.88 -8.33
N ILE A 107 13.01 22.07 -7.16
CA ILE A 107 13.90 21.92 -6.18
C ILE A 107 13.37 20.89 -5.42
N THR A 108 14.00 19.92 -5.25
CA THR A 108 13.43 18.90 -4.51
C THR A 108 14.30 18.85 -3.36
N SER A 109 14.03 17.96 -2.55
CA SER A 109 14.88 17.83 -1.44
C SER A 109 16.23 17.55 -1.93
N MET A 110 16.37 17.36 -3.16
CA MET A 110 17.59 17.17 -3.64
C MET A 110 18.10 18.40 -4.17
N GLY A 111 17.51 19.41 -4.09
CA GLY A 111 18.07 20.58 -4.57
C GLY A 111 17.56 21.00 -5.88
N PRO A 112 17.93 22.12 -6.30
CA PRO A 112 17.37 22.72 -7.45
C PRO A 112 17.82 22.12 -8.71
N VAL A 113 16.97 22.15 -9.55
CA VAL A 113 17.31 21.66 -10.77
C VAL A 113 17.36 22.84 -11.57
N GLU A 114 18.36 23.21 -11.92
CA GLU A 114 18.48 24.32 -12.58
C GLU A 114 18.14 24.46 -13.86
N GLY A 115 17.98 25.27 -14.17
CA GLY A 115 17.67 25.37 -15.23
C GLY A 115 16.61 25.34 -15.70
N SER A 116 16.08 25.12 -15.88
CA SER A 116 15.04 25.10 -16.27
C SER A 116 14.16 24.62 -16.05
N VAL A 117 13.96 24.44 -15.72
CA VAL A 117 13.07 23.95 -15.50
C VAL A 117 12.23 24.23 -15.66
N SER A 118 12.13 24.55 -15.87
CA SER A 118 11.32 24.88 -15.86
C SER A 118 10.51 24.38 -16.28
N THR A 119 10.32 24.00 -16.50
CA THR A 119 9.49 23.59 -16.89
C THR A 119 9.23 22.49 -16.84
N LYS A 120 9.66 21.89 -16.74
CA LYS A 120 9.35 20.77 -16.65
C LYS A 120 9.29 20.35 -15.66
N THR A 121 9.46 20.53 -14.98
CA THR A 121 9.48 20.28 -13.94
C THR A 121 8.58 19.84 -13.48
N LYS A 122 7.78 19.91 -13.75
CA LYS A 122 6.84 19.56 -13.37
C LYS A 122 6.73 18.34 -13.11
N ASN A 123 7.20 17.67 -13.30
CA ASN A 123 6.96 16.43 -13.08
C ASN A 123 7.74 15.92 -12.15
N PHE A 124 8.13 16.55 -11.38
CA PHE A 124 8.80 16.14 -10.53
C PHE A 124 8.07 15.80 -9.62
N ILE A 125 8.11 15.11 -9.05
CA ILE A 125 7.35 14.71 -8.29
C ILE A 125 7.87 14.28 -7.24
N ILE A 126 7.34 14.04 -6.42
CA ILE A 126 7.69 13.62 -5.42
C ILE A 126 7.78 12.42 -5.60
N LYS A 127 8.61 11.96 -5.53
CA LYS A 127 8.69 10.74 -5.67
C LYS A 127 8.99 10.20 -4.55
#